data_dbe22ebe70b4b129e4e9d503b9953207
#
_entry.id   dbe22ebe70b4b129e4e9d503b9953207
#
_cell.length_a   1.000
_cell.length_b   1.000
_cell.length_c   1.000
_cell.angle_alpha   90.00
_cell.angle_beta   90.00
_cell.angle_gamma   90.00
#
_symmetry.space_group_name_H-M   'P 1'
#
loop_
_entity.id
_entity.type
_entity.pdbx_description
1 polymer ?
#
loop_
_entity_poly.entity_id
_entity_poly.type
_entity_poly.pdbx_seq_one_letter_code
_entity_poly.pdbx_strand_id
1 'polypeptide(L)'
;MHKISASRSSLAATLTAGSILATATAVTALSTGHAAADPCWTYAPTTSDGLAASSTGSLAGSLGQPQWLTGKPEGMPKVTGNTEAMHMLTGRFSPDRTDKTGLSSTDLGIMWDSGDGRVLAAFGDSFRCGAGNNGWHSNALYETDDRDPSNGIHMGGPATGSRSEEFLPASIKKSGVEMTIIPTAGIEVNGEQYVDFMSVRDWGKPGQWRTNYAATAKSTDGGKTFSVVPDSYRTSSVASKDSRLPDLPAHSSGNDYFQMTAFAKAPESAAGDDGYVYVYGTPSGRSGQARLARINEAEFPDFSSAEYWDGNGWTSHMDAAKPVLDGRVSELSVQYNEHLGKWLALYESTQGMVLRQADSPEGPWSSAKTLISRAQVPDIYGGYMYPHQTDGNLYWVATSWHSYNAVVYKTDLAKVF
;
A
#
# COMPACT_ATOMS: atom_id res chain seq x y z
N MET A 1 -63.57 43.62 6.67
CA MET A 1 -64.71 43.40 5.77
C MET A 1 -64.20 42.59 4.64
N HIS A 2 -64.51 41.42 4.43
CA HIS A 2 -65.53 40.51 4.08
C HIS A 2 -65.04 39.08 4.25
N LYS A 3 -65.82 38.30 4.97
CA LYS A 3 -65.80 36.84 5.02
C LYS A 3 -66.46 36.29 3.76
N ILE A 4 -66.11 35.03 3.36
CA ILE A 4 -66.97 33.97 2.82
C ILE A 4 -66.03 32.76 2.68
N SER A 5 -66.20 31.72 3.43
CA SER A 5 -67.12 30.63 3.59
C SER A 5 -66.84 29.41 2.68
N ALA A 6 -66.78 28.28 3.35
CA ALA A 6 -66.45 26.93 2.97
C ALA A 6 -67.29 26.31 1.83
N SER A 7 -66.79 25.30 1.18
CA SER A 7 -67.58 24.10 0.86
C SER A 7 -66.69 22.85 0.80
N ARG A 8 -67.19 21.84 1.53
CA ARG A 8 -66.68 20.45 1.49
C ARG A 8 -67.39 19.74 0.29
N SER A 9 -66.61 18.97 -0.43
CA SER A 9 -67.18 17.89 -1.27
C SER A 9 -66.34 16.65 -1.09
N SER A 10 -66.94 15.66 -0.47
CA SER A 10 -66.47 14.28 -0.38
C SER A 10 -66.71 13.57 -1.70
N LEU A 11 -65.64 12.93 -2.23
CA LEU A 11 -65.81 11.84 -3.20
C LEU A 11 -64.96 10.65 -2.76
N ALA A 12 -65.70 9.56 -2.51
CA ALA A 12 -65.12 8.25 -2.31
C ALA A 12 -64.61 7.71 -3.65
N ALA A 13 -63.43 7.16 -3.69
CA ALA A 13 -62.97 6.38 -4.78
C ALA A 13 -62.16 5.17 -4.26
N THR A 14 -62.58 4.10 -4.74
CA THR A 14 -62.31 2.67 -4.60
C THR A 14 -60.81 2.33 -4.52
N LEU A 15 -60.45 1.49 -3.55
CA LEU A 15 -59.19 0.78 -3.44
C LEU A 15 -59.04 -0.28 -4.55
N THR A 16 -58.07 -0.12 -5.40
CA THR A 16 -57.47 -1.23 -6.16
C THR A 16 -56.08 -1.49 -5.62
N ALA A 17 -55.89 -2.67 -5.05
CA ALA A 17 -54.63 -3.15 -4.57
C ALA A 17 -53.67 -3.39 -5.76
N GLY A 18 -52.72 -2.49 -5.95
CA GLY A 18 -51.57 -2.66 -6.83
C GLY A 18 -50.34 -2.96 -5.94
N SER A 19 -49.84 -4.19 -6.04
CA SER A 19 -48.61 -4.60 -5.38
C SER A 19 -47.41 -3.80 -5.96
N ILE A 20 -46.97 -2.78 -5.26
CA ILE A 20 -45.69 -2.11 -5.55
C ILE A 20 -44.62 -2.92 -4.86
N LEU A 21 -43.85 -3.65 -5.67
CA LEU A 21 -42.60 -4.26 -5.25
C LEU A 21 -41.62 -3.11 -4.93
N ALA A 22 -41.51 -2.75 -3.66
CA ALA A 22 -40.49 -1.83 -3.22
C ALA A 22 -39.13 -2.57 -3.24
N THR A 23 -38.34 -2.34 -4.26
CA THR A 23 -36.91 -2.64 -4.25
C THR A 23 -36.26 -1.75 -3.21
N ALA A 24 -36.11 -2.26 -2.02
CA ALA A 24 -35.28 -1.66 -0.99
C ALA A 24 -33.80 -1.78 -1.45
N THR A 25 -33.29 -0.73 -2.07
CA THR A 25 -31.85 -0.51 -2.17
C THR A 25 -31.36 -0.30 -0.74
N ALA A 26 -30.85 -1.36 -0.13
CA ALA A 26 -30.11 -1.26 1.10
C ALA A 26 -28.80 -0.50 0.80
N VAL A 27 -28.84 0.80 0.97
CA VAL A 27 -27.64 1.60 1.18
C VAL A 27 -27.12 1.19 2.55
N THR A 28 -26.21 0.24 2.59
CA THR A 28 -25.42 -0.03 3.76
C THR A 28 -24.65 1.24 4.08
N ALA A 29 -25.11 1.99 5.06
CA ALA A 29 -24.33 3.00 5.72
C ALA A 29 -23.10 2.27 6.31
N LEU A 30 -21.96 2.39 5.63
CA LEU A 30 -20.66 2.06 6.19
C LEU A 30 -20.50 2.95 7.41
N SER A 31 -20.61 2.35 8.58
CA SER A 31 -20.31 3.01 9.84
C SER A 31 -18.91 3.60 9.75
N THR A 32 -18.76 4.85 10.17
CA THR A 32 -17.50 5.61 10.25
C THR A 32 -16.64 5.13 11.43
N GLY A 33 -16.50 3.84 11.60
CA GLY A 33 -15.59 3.21 12.54
C GLY A 33 -14.82 2.19 11.76
N HIS A 34 -13.53 2.43 11.55
CA HIS A 34 -12.50 1.47 11.16
C HIS A 34 -13.07 0.15 10.63
N ALA A 35 -13.50 0.12 9.38
CA ALA A 35 -13.67 -1.11 8.67
C ALA A 35 -12.28 -1.61 8.28
N ALA A 36 -11.47 -2.04 9.24
CA ALA A 36 -10.60 -3.14 8.97
C ALA A 36 -11.54 -4.25 8.49
N ALA A 37 -11.41 -4.71 7.24
CA ALA A 37 -11.92 -6.02 6.89
C ALA A 37 -11.49 -6.90 8.05
N ASP A 38 -12.37 -7.73 8.64
CA ASP A 38 -11.91 -8.65 9.67
C ASP A 38 -10.92 -9.59 8.98
N PRO A 39 -9.60 -9.37 9.09
CA PRO A 39 -8.62 -10.02 8.24
C PRO A 39 -8.51 -11.51 8.58
N CYS A 40 -9.12 -11.91 9.68
CA CYS A 40 -9.19 -13.30 10.08
C CYS A 40 -10.37 -14.03 9.42
N TRP A 41 -11.24 -13.30 8.75
CA TRP A 41 -12.41 -13.82 8.05
C TRP A 41 -12.17 -14.19 6.60
N THR A 42 -11.00 -13.88 6.08
CA THR A 42 -10.66 -14.17 4.71
C THR A 42 -10.76 -15.69 4.45
N TYR A 43 -11.80 -16.06 3.69
CA TYR A 43 -11.96 -17.35 3.06
C TYR A 43 -12.06 -18.57 4.00
N ALA A 44 -13.14 -18.67 4.78
CA ALA A 44 -13.68 -20.00 5.00
C ALA A 44 -14.05 -20.55 3.61
N PRO A 45 -13.41 -21.64 3.10
CA PRO A 45 -13.95 -22.30 1.93
C PRO A 45 -15.40 -22.61 2.23
N THR A 46 -16.32 -22.26 1.34
CA THR A 46 -17.65 -22.85 1.33
C THR A 46 -17.40 -24.33 1.04
N THR A 47 -17.24 -25.13 2.10
CA THR A 47 -17.42 -26.56 1.98
C THR A 47 -18.85 -26.73 1.49
N SER A 48 -19.07 -27.69 0.59
CA SER A 48 -20.39 -28.06 0.07
C SER A 48 -21.41 -28.37 1.17
N ASP A 49 -21.03 -28.37 2.42
CA ASP A 49 -21.81 -28.61 3.62
C ASP A 49 -22.04 -27.30 4.39
N GLY A 50 -22.69 -26.39 3.72
CA GLY A 50 -23.03 -25.02 4.07
C GLY A 50 -23.55 -24.71 5.47
N LEU A 51 -22.81 -24.91 6.51
CA LEU A 51 -23.12 -24.39 7.85
C LEU A 51 -21.85 -24.20 8.68
N ALA A 52 -21.08 -23.17 8.38
CA ALA A 52 -20.23 -22.58 9.41
C ALA A 52 -21.08 -21.49 10.11
N ALA A 53 -21.61 -21.81 11.26
CA ALA A 53 -22.34 -20.89 12.09
C ALA A 53 -21.40 -19.79 12.58
N SER A 54 -21.51 -18.61 12.01
CA SER A 54 -20.97 -17.38 12.56
C SER A 54 -21.95 -16.85 13.61
N SER A 55 -21.49 -16.73 14.84
CA SER A 55 -22.28 -16.22 15.97
C SER A 55 -22.39 -14.70 16.02
N THR A 56 -21.99 -13.97 15.00
CA THR A 56 -22.17 -12.51 14.90
C THR A 56 -22.70 -12.18 13.53
N GLY A 57 -23.96 -11.78 13.48
CA GLY A 57 -24.75 -11.57 12.27
C GLY A 57 -24.19 -10.53 11.31
N SER A 58 -23.27 -10.91 10.49
CA SER A 58 -22.87 -10.16 9.31
C SER A 58 -23.51 -10.80 8.07
N LEU A 59 -24.36 -10.04 7.37
CA LEU A 59 -25.02 -10.42 6.13
C LEU A 59 -24.04 -10.72 4.98
N ALA A 60 -22.74 -10.55 5.18
CA ALA A 60 -21.71 -10.84 4.18
C ALA A 60 -21.54 -12.33 3.90
N GLY A 61 -21.98 -13.22 4.77
CA GLY A 61 -21.87 -14.67 4.60
C GLY A 61 -22.87 -15.30 3.63
N SER A 62 -23.91 -14.57 3.18
CA SER A 62 -24.96 -15.08 2.30
C SER A 62 -24.90 -14.58 0.85
N LEU A 63 -24.08 -13.59 0.60
CA LEU A 63 -23.87 -13.06 -0.75
C LEU A 63 -22.55 -13.58 -1.29
N GLY A 64 -22.45 -14.71 -1.87
CA GLY A 64 -21.21 -15.32 -2.39
C GLY A 64 -20.08 -14.35 -2.71
N GLN A 65 -18.86 -14.81 -2.66
CA GLN A 65 -17.65 -14.03 -2.95
C GLN A 65 -17.85 -13.21 -4.24
N PRO A 66 -17.44 -11.93 -4.30
CA PRO A 66 -17.53 -11.17 -5.55
C PRO A 66 -16.83 -11.93 -6.69
N GLN A 67 -17.45 -11.98 -7.85
CA GLN A 67 -16.93 -12.78 -8.98
C GLN A 67 -15.51 -12.41 -9.39
N TRP A 68 -15.08 -11.18 -9.19
CA TRP A 68 -13.72 -10.74 -9.50
C TRP A 68 -12.67 -11.30 -8.54
N LEU A 69 -13.06 -11.79 -7.36
CA LEU A 69 -12.19 -12.53 -6.43
C LEU A 69 -12.20 -14.03 -6.66
N THR A 70 -13.20 -14.56 -7.35
CA THR A 70 -13.43 -16.01 -7.44
C THR A 70 -12.84 -16.65 -8.69
N GLY A 71 -11.70 -16.19 -9.15
CA GLY A 71 -10.98 -16.90 -10.21
C GLY A 71 -10.59 -18.33 -9.82
N LYS A 72 -10.30 -18.54 -8.54
CA LYS A 72 -9.92 -19.81 -7.93
C LYS A 72 -10.47 -19.91 -6.51
N PRO A 73 -10.55 -21.15 -5.92
CA PRO A 73 -11.02 -21.35 -4.55
C PRO A 73 -10.27 -20.52 -3.50
N GLU A 74 -9.03 -20.14 -3.79
CA GLU A 74 -8.15 -19.37 -2.91
C GLU A 74 -8.46 -17.87 -2.89
N GLY A 75 -9.46 -17.40 -3.65
CA GLY A 75 -9.80 -15.97 -3.72
C GLY A 75 -8.85 -15.14 -4.57
N MET A 76 -8.14 -15.75 -5.47
CA MET A 76 -7.27 -15.08 -6.42
C MET A 76 -8.08 -14.19 -7.37
N PRO A 77 -7.65 -12.93 -7.62
CA PRO A 77 -8.29 -12.07 -8.60
C PRO A 77 -8.22 -12.71 -10.00
N LYS A 78 -9.30 -12.56 -10.76
CA LYS A 78 -9.30 -12.93 -12.17
C LYS A 78 -8.83 -11.73 -12.99
N VAL A 79 -7.57 -11.76 -13.40
CA VAL A 79 -6.94 -10.73 -14.21
C VAL A 79 -6.72 -11.25 -15.62
N THR A 80 -6.85 -10.39 -16.61
CA THR A 80 -6.67 -10.71 -18.03
C THR A 80 -5.98 -9.56 -18.76
N GLY A 81 -5.34 -9.85 -19.88
CA GLY A 81 -4.63 -8.87 -20.70
C GLY A 81 -3.11 -9.06 -20.64
N ASN A 82 -2.39 -7.99 -20.36
CA ASN A 82 -0.93 -8.00 -20.24
C ASN A 82 -0.39 -8.47 -18.88
N THR A 83 -1.30 -8.70 -17.94
CA THR A 83 -0.99 -9.10 -16.55
C THR A 83 -1.76 -10.35 -16.19
N GLU A 84 -1.13 -11.24 -15.44
CA GLU A 84 -1.75 -12.42 -14.83
C GLU A 84 -1.50 -12.43 -13.31
N ALA A 85 -2.45 -12.97 -12.55
CA ALA A 85 -2.27 -13.24 -11.12
C ALA A 85 -1.68 -14.65 -10.97
N MET A 86 -0.52 -14.76 -10.30
CA MET A 86 0.20 -16.02 -10.16
C MET A 86 -0.26 -16.82 -8.96
N HIS A 87 -0.14 -16.26 -7.75
CA HIS A 87 -0.57 -16.88 -6.49
C HIS A 87 -0.68 -15.82 -5.37
N MET A 88 -1.25 -16.22 -4.23
CA MET A 88 -1.23 -15.40 -3.02
C MET A 88 0.20 -15.39 -2.46
N LEU A 89 0.77 -14.21 -2.21
CA LEU A 89 2.06 -14.08 -1.53
C LEU A 89 1.94 -14.39 -0.03
N THR A 90 0.84 -13.96 0.58
CA THR A 90 0.64 -14.00 2.04
C THR A 90 -0.61 -14.77 2.41
N GLY A 91 -0.70 -15.16 3.70
CA GLY A 91 -1.86 -15.81 4.29
C GLY A 91 -1.90 -17.33 4.12
N ARG A 92 -3.05 -17.91 4.46
CA ARG A 92 -3.27 -19.37 4.48
C ARG A 92 -3.28 -20.01 3.08
N PHE A 93 -3.49 -19.23 2.04
CA PHE A 93 -3.54 -19.71 0.66
C PHE A 93 -2.25 -19.42 -0.12
N SER A 94 -1.28 -18.77 0.53
CA SER A 94 0.08 -18.69 0.02
C SER A 94 0.69 -20.10 -0.04
N PRO A 95 1.46 -20.45 -1.08
CA PRO A 95 2.23 -21.69 -1.11
C PRO A 95 3.17 -21.78 0.10
N ASP A 96 3.67 -20.66 0.58
CA ASP A 96 4.63 -20.57 1.68
C ASP A 96 3.98 -20.58 3.07
N ARG A 97 2.63 -20.54 3.13
CA ARG A 97 1.87 -20.65 4.37
C ARG A 97 2.34 -19.66 5.45
N THR A 98 2.45 -18.37 5.10
CA THR A 98 2.88 -17.31 6.03
C THR A 98 1.96 -17.19 7.26
N ASP A 99 0.73 -17.70 7.18
CA ASP A 99 -0.18 -17.82 8.32
C ASP A 99 0.41 -18.65 9.48
N LYS A 100 1.25 -19.63 9.19
CA LYS A 100 1.89 -20.49 10.20
C LYS A 100 2.97 -19.75 10.98
N THR A 101 3.57 -18.74 10.39
CA THR A 101 4.57 -17.87 11.04
C THR A 101 3.98 -16.57 11.57
N GLY A 102 2.64 -16.45 11.57
CA GLY A 102 1.91 -15.34 12.20
C GLY A 102 1.51 -14.22 11.26
N LEU A 103 1.65 -14.38 9.94
CA LEU A 103 1.18 -13.43 8.93
C LEU A 103 -0.02 -14.04 8.21
N SER A 104 -1.19 -13.97 8.86
CA SER A 104 -2.43 -14.55 8.32
C SER A 104 -3.11 -13.63 7.32
N SER A 105 -3.01 -12.32 7.54
CA SER A 105 -3.50 -11.27 6.65
C SER A 105 -2.64 -10.04 6.82
N THR A 106 -2.39 -9.34 5.71
CA THR A 106 -1.57 -8.13 5.69
C THR A 106 -1.81 -7.36 4.39
N ASP A 107 -1.26 -6.16 4.33
CA ASP A 107 -1.24 -5.36 3.11
C ASP A 107 0.18 -4.92 2.73
N LEU A 108 0.27 -4.25 1.58
CA LEU A 108 1.50 -3.77 0.97
C LEU A 108 2.40 -4.92 0.47
N GLY A 109 3.68 -4.93 0.83
CA GLY A 109 4.70 -5.87 0.34
C GLY A 109 5.81 -5.12 -0.36
N ILE A 110 6.39 -4.14 0.34
CA ILE A 110 7.53 -3.34 -0.13
C ILE A 110 8.76 -4.23 -0.12
N MET A 111 9.37 -4.46 -1.29
CA MET A 111 10.48 -5.40 -1.43
C MET A 111 11.74 -4.71 -1.95
N TRP A 112 12.90 -5.10 -1.39
CA TRP A 112 14.21 -4.64 -1.85
C TRP A 112 15.27 -5.71 -1.69
N ASP A 113 16.28 -5.70 -2.56
CA ASP A 113 17.48 -6.51 -2.40
C ASP A 113 18.27 -6.01 -1.19
N SER A 114 18.60 -6.89 -0.27
CA SER A 114 19.35 -6.56 0.94
C SER A 114 20.87 -6.49 0.73
N GLY A 115 21.36 -6.77 -0.47
CA GLY A 115 22.78 -6.78 -0.82
C GLY A 115 23.55 -8.01 -0.36
N ASP A 116 22.97 -8.85 0.50
CA ASP A 116 23.59 -10.07 1.04
C ASP A 116 23.01 -11.38 0.45
N GLY A 117 22.26 -11.26 -0.64
CA GLY A 117 21.65 -12.39 -1.36
C GLY A 117 20.21 -12.67 -0.96
N ARG A 118 19.63 -11.90 -0.05
CA ARG A 118 18.22 -11.96 0.34
C ARG A 118 17.45 -10.80 -0.26
N VAL A 119 16.13 -10.97 -0.31
CA VAL A 119 15.16 -9.89 -0.48
C VAL A 119 14.42 -9.72 0.83
N LEU A 120 14.34 -8.49 1.33
CA LEU A 120 13.51 -8.12 2.45
C LEU A 120 12.15 -7.62 1.94
N ALA A 121 11.08 -7.94 2.68
CA ALA A 121 9.70 -7.58 2.35
C ALA A 121 9.00 -6.97 3.58
N ALA A 122 8.71 -5.69 3.55
CA ALA A 122 7.98 -4.98 4.60
C ALA A 122 6.50 -4.90 4.28
N PHE A 123 5.68 -5.27 5.26
CA PHE A 123 4.22 -5.26 5.19
C PHE A 123 3.66 -4.21 6.16
N GLY A 124 2.47 -3.67 5.84
CA GLY A 124 1.73 -2.75 6.70
C GLY A 124 0.97 -3.47 7.81
N ASP A 125 -0.22 -2.96 8.15
CA ASP A 125 -1.05 -3.56 9.19
C ASP A 125 -1.20 -5.07 8.95
N SER A 126 -0.75 -5.85 9.90
CA SER A 126 -0.62 -7.30 9.82
C SER A 126 -1.38 -7.99 10.94
N PHE A 127 -1.98 -9.14 10.65
CA PHE A 127 -2.83 -9.83 11.61
C PHE A 127 -2.42 -11.29 11.76
N ARG A 128 -2.40 -11.72 13.02
CA ARG A 128 -2.22 -13.10 13.42
C ARG A 128 -3.58 -13.69 13.75
N CYS A 129 -4.06 -14.63 12.96
CA CYS A 129 -5.37 -15.26 13.12
C CYS A 129 -5.24 -16.68 13.69
N GLY A 130 -6.27 -17.12 14.41
CA GLY A 130 -6.32 -18.47 15.00
C GLY A 130 -6.93 -18.46 16.39
N ALA A 131 -7.21 -19.63 16.97
CA ALA A 131 -7.86 -19.76 18.25
C ALA A 131 -7.09 -19.01 19.36
N GLY A 132 -7.68 -17.92 19.85
CA GLY A 132 -7.18 -17.13 20.95
C GLY A 132 -6.06 -16.13 20.62
N ASN A 133 -5.80 -15.82 19.34
CA ASN A 133 -4.64 -15.00 19.00
C ASN A 133 -4.86 -14.04 17.81
N ASN A 134 -5.90 -13.23 17.86
CA ASN A 134 -6.16 -12.18 16.89
C ASN A 134 -5.26 -10.96 17.18
N GLY A 135 -3.90 -11.15 17.04
CA GLY A 135 -2.93 -10.09 17.28
C GLY A 135 -2.77 -9.19 16.06
N TRP A 136 -3.13 -7.91 16.18
CA TRP A 136 -2.80 -6.88 15.21
C TRP A 136 -1.40 -6.32 15.48
N HIS A 137 -0.60 -6.24 14.42
CA HIS A 137 0.70 -5.58 14.36
C HIS A 137 0.62 -4.43 13.34
N SER A 138 1.26 -3.31 13.63
CA SER A 138 1.33 -2.16 12.70
C SER A 138 2.16 -2.44 11.45
N ASN A 139 3.07 -3.41 11.54
CA ASN A 139 3.97 -3.77 10.44
C ASN A 139 4.60 -5.14 10.69
N ALA A 140 5.15 -5.73 9.63
CA ALA A 140 5.92 -6.97 9.70
C ALA A 140 7.05 -6.95 8.66
N LEU A 141 8.16 -7.63 8.96
CA LEU A 141 9.28 -7.81 8.04
C LEU A 141 9.52 -9.28 7.79
N TYR A 142 9.55 -9.65 6.52
CA TYR A 142 9.85 -10.99 6.01
C TYR A 142 11.08 -10.96 5.14
N GLU A 143 11.66 -12.13 4.92
CA GLU A 143 12.81 -12.31 4.03
C GLU A 143 12.62 -13.51 3.11
N THR A 144 13.34 -13.51 2.01
CA THR A 144 13.45 -14.64 1.09
C THR A 144 14.80 -14.62 0.39
N ASP A 145 15.29 -15.80 0.01
CA ASP A 145 16.44 -16.00 -0.88
C ASP A 145 16.01 -16.30 -2.32
N ASP A 146 14.73 -16.19 -2.61
CA ASP A 146 14.20 -16.36 -3.97
C ASP A 146 14.73 -15.25 -4.89
N ARG A 147 15.46 -15.62 -5.92
CA ARG A 147 16.01 -14.69 -6.93
C ARG A 147 15.45 -14.96 -8.33
N ASP A 148 14.56 -15.93 -8.45
CA ASP A 148 13.90 -16.28 -9.71
C ASP A 148 12.38 -16.17 -9.59
N PRO A 149 11.81 -14.98 -9.81
CA PRO A 149 10.37 -14.77 -9.71
C PRO A 149 9.57 -15.41 -10.87
N SER A 150 10.21 -16.10 -11.82
CA SER A 150 9.54 -16.66 -13.00
C SER A 150 8.48 -17.71 -12.66
N ASN A 151 8.65 -18.41 -11.55
CA ASN A 151 7.69 -19.38 -10.98
C ASN A 151 6.78 -18.77 -9.90
N GLY A 152 6.90 -17.48 -9.64
CA GLY A 152 6.26 -16.73 -8.57
C GLY A 152 7.28 -16.22 -7.55
N ILE A 153 6.85 -15.35 -6.64
CA ILE A 153 7.67 -14.84 -5.54
C ILE A 153 7.34 -15.67 -4.29
N HIS A 154 8.34 -16.29 -3.69
CA HIS A 154 8.19 -17.14 -2.52
C HIS A 154 8.79 -16.52 -1.27
N MET A 155 8.08 -16.58 -0.12
CA MET A 155 8.54 -16.03 1.16
C MET A 155 9.23 -17.10 2.00
N GLY A 156 10.41 -16.76 2.53
CA GLY A 156 11.14 -17.63 3.45
C GLY A 156 10.53 -17.61 4.85
N GLY A 157 10.43 -16.46 5.46
CA GLY A 157 9.88 -16.31 6.81
C GLY A 157 10.09 -14.91 7.38
N PRO A 158 9.75 -14.70 8.68
CA PRO A 158 10.02 -13.43 9.36
C PRO A 158 11.52 -13.16 9.48
N ALA A 159 11.96 -11.96 9.11
CA ALA A 159 13.37 -11.55 9.21
C ALA A 159 13.82 -11.30 10.67
N THR A 160 12.88 -10.97 11.56
CA THR A 160 13.14 -10.56 12.95
C THR A 160 12.95 -11.66 13.98
N GLY A 161 12.78 -12.92 13.57
CA GLY A 161 12.61 -14.04 14.49
C GLY A 161 11.80 -15.20 13.92
N SER A 162 11.21 -16.01 14.79
CA SER A 162 10.43 -17.20 14.35
C SER A 162 8.97 -16.89 14.04
N ARG A 163 8.49 -15.69 14.35
CA ARG A 163 7.11 -15.25 14.14
C ARG A 163 7.09 -13.79 13.69
N SER A 164 6.02 -13.44 12.97
CA SER A 164 5.72 -12.06 12.59
C SER A 164 5.52 -11.18 13.84
N GLU A 165 6.32 -10.13 13.94
CA GLU A 165 6.28 -9.12 15.00
C GLU A 165 6.58 -7.74 14.41
N GLU A 166 6.20 -6.66 15.13
CA GLU A 166 6.54 -5.31 14.71
C GLU A 166 8.07 -5.13 14.72
N PHE A 167 8.63 -4.58 13.63
CA PHE A 167 10.06 -4.32 13.50
C PHE A 167 10.41 -2.82 13.52
N LEU A 168 9.45 -1.96 13.26
CA LEU A 168 9.52 -0.51 13.43
C LEU A 168 9.10 -0.12 14.86
N PRO A 169 9.29 1.14 15.28
CA PRO A 169 8.84 1.58 16.60
C PRO A 169 7.38 1.20 16.87
N ALA A 170 7.11 0.75 18.09
CA ALA A 170 5.75 0.35 18.48
C ALA A 170 4.78 1.53 18.41
N SER A 171 3.69 1.38 17.68
CA SER A 171 2.66 2.41 17.59
C SER A 171 1.85 2.54 18.89
N ILE A 172 1.35 3.74 19.19
CA ILE A 172 0.52 4.02 20.37
C ILE A 172 -0.85 3.33 20.29
N LYS A 173 -1.30 2.96 19.08
CA LYS A 173 -2.60 2.32 18.77
C LYS A 173 -3.80 3.14 19.27
N LYS A 174 -3.72 4.47 19.15
CA LYS A 174 -4.75 5.41 19.59
C LYS A 174 -5.10 6.41 18.49
N SER A 175 -6.31 6.30 17.95
CA SER A 175 -6.85 7.25 16.97
C SER A 175 -6.79 8.70 17.50
N GLY A 176 -6.39 9.63 16.63
CA GLY A 176 -6.18 11.03 16.96
C GLY A 176 -4.84 11.36 17.61
N VAL A 177 -4.07 10.34 18.01
CA VAL A 177 -2.70 10.46 18.52
C VAL A 177 -1.74 9.79 17.56
N GLU A 178 -1.69 8.47 17.54
CA GLU A 178 -0.96 7.63 16.59
C GLU A 178 -1.67 6.27 16.53
N MET A 179 -2.30 6.02 15.41
CA MET A 179 -3.08 4.79 15.23
C MET A 179 -2.19 3.62 14.86
N THR A 180 -1.24 3.84 13.93
CA THR A 180 -0.37 2.81 13.41
C THR A 180 0.91 3.41 12.83
N ILE A 181 1.95 2.60 12.64
CA ILE A 181 3.19 2.93 11.94
C ILE A 181 3.31 2.02 10.72
N ILE A 182 3.27 2.61 9.53
CA ILE A 182 3.21 1.90 8.26
C ILE A 182 4.49 2.13 7.47
N PRO A 183 5.22 1.07 7.05
CA PRO A 183 6.35 1.21 6.12
C PRO A 183 5.88 1.74 4.77
N THR A 184 6.70 2.54 4.10
CA THR A 184 6.40 3.13 2.79
C THR A 184 7.46 2.84 1.74
N ALA A 185 8.73 2.68 2.13
CA ALA A 185 9.85 2.34 1.26
C ALA A 185 10.87 1.47 1.98
N GLY A 186 11.67 0.73 1.24
CA GLY A 186 12.82 -0.01 1.73
C GLY A 186 13.95 0.03 0.72
N ILE A 187 15.20 0.09 1.19
CA ILE A 187 16.41 0.07 0.35
C ILE A 187 17.63 -0.39 1.14
N GLU A 188 18.59 -0.96 0.44
CA GLU A 188 19.95 -1.18 0.96
C GLU A 188 20.85 -0.05 0.44
N VAL A 189 21.67 0.50 1.35
CA VAL A 189 22.71 1.48 1.02
C VAL A 189 23.96 1.17 1.85
N ASN A 190 25.09 0.97 1.19
CA ASN A 190 26.39 0.71 1.83
C ASN A 190 26.40 -0.44 2.84
N GLY A 191 25.67 -1.53 2.59
CA GLY A 191 25.58 -2.70 3.46
C GLY A 191 24.58 -2.56 4.61
N GLU A 192 23.90 -1.43 4.72
CA GLU A 192 22.89 -1.16 5.76
C GLU A 192 21.48 -1.17 5.17
N GLN A 193 20.47 -1.58 5.97
CA GLN A 193 19.09 -1.61 5.53
C GLN A 193 18.35 -0.36 6.02
N TYR A 194 17.57 0.25 5.15
CA TYR A 194 16.76 1.43 5.47
C TYR A 194 15.31 1.19 5.12
N VAL A 195 14.41 1.59 6.03
CA VAL A 195 12.96 1.54 5.84
C VAL A 195 12.36 2.88 6.17
N ASP A 196 11.72 3.51 5.21
CA ASP A 196 10.92 4.70 5.48
C ASP A 196 9.53 4.29 5.96
N PHE A 197 8.95 5.09 6.84
CA PHE A 197 7.64 4.83 7.42
C PHE A 197 6.89 6.11 7.74
N MET A 198 5.57 6.00 7.80
CA MET A 198 4.69 7.08 8.26
C MET A 198 4.06 6.73 9.62
N SER A 199 4.03 7.70 10.53
CA SER A 199 3.18 7.66 11.73
C SER A 199 1.78 8.12 11.37
N VAL A 200 0.83 7.20 11.25
CA VAL A 200 -0.57 7.52 10.95
C VAL A 200 -1.26 8.00 12.21
N ARG A 201 -1.69 9.24 12.23
CA ARG A 201 -2.44 9.84 13.33
C ARG A 201 -3.85 9.26 13.45
N ASP A 202 -4.54 9.22 12.35
CA ASP A 202 -5.89 8.66 12.23
C ASP A 202 -6.28 8.37 10.78
N TRP A 203 -7.17 7.41 10.61
CA TRP A 203 -7.78 7.06 9.34
C TRP A 203 -9.02 7.91 9.09
N GLY A 204 -9.21 8.34 7.83
CA GLY A 204 -10.39 9.02 7.33
C GLY A 204 -11.27 8.14 6.46
N LYS A 205 -11.85 8.71 5.40
CA LYS A 205 -12.51 7.95 4.33
C LYS A 205 -11.48 7.09 3.58
N PRO A 206 -11.90 6.03 2.85
CA PRO A 206 -10.99 5.23 2.05
C PRO A 206 -10.03 6.08 1.21
N GLY A 207 -8.73 5.82 1.33
CA GLY A 207 -7.67 6.58 0.68
C GLY A 207 -7.34 7.94 1.32
N GLN A 208 -7.84 8.21 2.53
CA GLN A 208 -7.55 9.43 3.27
C GLN A 208 -7.08 9.12 4.69
N TRP A 209 -6.01 9.71 5.12
CA TRP A 209 -5.49 9.67 6.49
C TRP A 209 -4.66 10.91 6.79
N ARG A 210 -4.38 11.13 8.07
CA ARG A 210 -3.46 12.16 8.54
C ARG A 210 -2.25 11.49 9.17
N THR A 211 -1.09 12.06 8.91
CA THR A 211 0.17 11.63 9.51
C THR A 211 0.63 12.59 10.59
N ASN A 212 1.39 12.10 11.56
CA ASN A 212 2.15 12.94 12.48
C ASN A 212 3.49 13.33 11.85
N TYR A 213 4.16 12.34 11.30
CA TYR A 213 5.47 12.48 10.66
C TYR A 213 5.73 11.28 9.75
N ALA A 214 6.71 11.44 8.90
CA ALA A 214 7.42 10.34 8.30
C ALA A 214 8.88 10.37 8.76
N ALA A 215 9.53 9.21 8.79
CA ALA A 215 10.94 9.08 9.16
C ALA A 215 11.53 7.78 8.57
N THR A 216 12.86 7.71 8.55
CA THR A 216 13.58 6.52 8.09
C THR A 216 14.21 5.80 9.27
N ALA A 217 13.99 4.50 9.37
CA ALA A 217 14.68 3.63 10.32
C ALA A 217 15.80 2.87 9.60
N LYS A 218 16.90 2.62 10.33
CA LYS A 218 18.11 1.98 9.83
C LYS A 218 18.42 0.72 10.62
N SER A 219 18.89 -0.32 9.94
CA SER A 219 19.42 -1.55 10.50
C SER A 219 20.88 -1.76 10.02
N THR A 220 21.76 -2.06 10.96
CA THR A 220 23.18 -2.41 10.71
C THR A 220 23.47 -3.89 10.93
N ASP A 221 22.42 -4.70 11.18
CA ASP A 221 22.53 -6.13 11.51
C ASP A 221 21.77 -7.02 10.51
N GLY A 222 21.62 -6.53 9.28
CA GLY A 222 21.00 -7.27 8.18
C GLY A 222 19.48 -7.35 8.28
N GLY A 223 18.82 -6.35 8.89
CA GLY A 223 17.36 -6.29 8.98
C GLY A 223 16.78 -6.94 10.24
N LYS A 224 17.60 -7.30 11.25
CA LYS A 224 17.10 -7.92 12.48
C LYS A 224 16.56 -6.89 13.47
N THR A 225 17.19 -5.73 13.57
CA THR A 225 16.76 -4.62 14.44
C THR A 225 16.84 -3.29 13.69
N PHE A 226 15.92 -2.38 13.97
CA PHE A 226 15.86 -1.07 13.35
C PHE A 226 15.82 0.04 14.40
N SER A 227 16.51 1.16 14.10
CA SER A 227 16.48 2.37 14.91
C SER A 227 16.19 3.58 14.02
N VAL A 228 15.35 4.50 14.48
CA VAL A 228 15.02 5.72 13.72
C VAL A 228 16.23 6.63 13.62
N VAL A 229 16.49 7.15 12.42
CA VAL A 229 17.53 8.15 12.17
C VAL A 229 16.94 9.54 12.45
N PRO A 230 17.48 10.31 13.43
CA PRO A 230 16.86 11.60 13.84
C PRO A 230 16.75 12.62 12.70
N ASP A 231 17.75 12.71 11.83
CA ASP A 231 17.81 13.72 10.75
C ASP A 231 16.91 13.37 9.56
N SER A 232 16.16 12.26 9.66
CA SER A 232 15.18 11.84 8.65
C SER A 232 13.75 12.28 8.94
N TYR A 233 13.45 12.87 10.11
CA TYR A 233 12.07 13.25 10.46
C TYR A 233 11.49 14.33 9.57
N ARG A 234 10.28 14.09 9.07
CA ARG A 234 9.47 15.01 8.27
C ARG A 234 8.13 15.21 8.98
N THR A 235 8.11 16.15 9.93
CA THR A 235 6.91 16.45 10.75
C THR A 235 5.80 17.01 9.88
N SER A 236 4.61 16.42 9.95
CA SER A 236 3.42 16.89 9.24
C SER A 236 2.86 18.19 9.85
N SER A 237 2.25 19.02 9.02
CA SER A 237 1.54 20.24 9.45
C SER A 237 0.37 19.98 10.41
N VAL A 238 -0.12 18.73 10.45
CA VAL A 238 -1.26 18.30 11.28
C VAL A 238 -0.86 17.31 12.38
N ALA A 239 0.43 17.25 12.73
CA ALA A 239 0.92 16.36 13.77
C ALA A 239 0.20 16.55 15.11
N SER A 240 -0.02 15.45 15.83
CA SER A 240 -0.53 15.50 17.22
C SER A 240 0.53 16.11 18.15
N LYS A 241 0.06 16.80 19.20
CA LYS A 241 0.92 17.35 20.25
C LYS A 241 0.95 16.45 21.51
N ASP A 242 0.59 15.20 21.38
CA ASP A 242 0.58 14.25 22.49
C ASP A 242 2.03 13.91 22.92
N SER A 243 2.31 13.97 24.20
CA SER A 243 3.67 13.77 24.78
C SER A 243 4.19 12.33 24.67
N ARG A 244 3.38 11.40 24.18
CA ARG A 244 3.81 10.01 23.91
C ARG A 244 4.48 9.85 22.55
N LEU A 245 4.29 10.81 21.64
CA LEU A 245 5.06 10.86 20.40
C LEU A 245 6.52 11.17 20.70
N PRO A 246 7.46 10.80 19.82
CA PRO A 246 8.84 11.23 19.93
C PRO A 246 8.95 12.77 19.93
N ASP A 247 10.07 13.29 20.36
CA ASP A 247 10.38 14.72 20.26
C ASP A 247 10.60 15.07 18.78
N LEU A 248 9.56 15.60 18.15
CA LEU A 248 9.56 15.90 16.73
C LEU A 248 10.15 17.27 16.45
N PRO A 249 10.97 17.43 15.40
CA PRO A 249 11.38 18.75 14.93
C PRO A 249 10.15 19.56 14.50
N ALA A 250 10.29 20.88 14.48
CA ALA A 250 9.23 21.76 13.99
C ALA A 250 8.88 21.42 12.52
N HIS A 251 7.61 21.51 12.17
CA HIS A 251 7.17 21.39 10.77
C HIS A 251 7.89 22.42 9.90
N SER A 252 8.42 21.98 8.76
CA SER A 252 8.99 22.82 7.71
C SER A 252 8.13 22.76 6.44
N SER A 253 8.12 23.82 5.67
CA SER A 253 7.45 23.83 4.37
C SER A 253 7.98 22.71 3.48
N GLY A 254 7.07 21.98 2.86
CA GLY A 254 7.44 20.82 2.02
C GLY A 254 7.45 19.48 2.73
N ASN A 255 7.55 19.39 4.06
CA ASN A 255 7.49 18.12 4.78
C ASN A 255 6.23 17.30 4.41
N ASP A 256 5.10 17.97 4.20
CA ASP A 256 3.85 17.32 3.82
C ASP A 256 3.90 16.68 2.43
N TYR A 257 4.90 17.01 1.60
CA TYR A 257 5.10 16.39 0.28
C TYR A 257 5.75 15.01 0.35
N PHE A 258 6.39 14.70 1.48
CA PHE A 258 7.19 13.49 1.69
C PHE A 258 6.70 12.69 2.90
N GLN A 259 5.39 12.52 3.01
CA GLN A 259 4.77 11.74 4.10
C GLN A 259 4.69 10.24 3.79
N MET A 260 4.68 9.88 2.52
CA MET A 260 4.97 8.55 2.01
C MET A 260 6.07 8.66 0.98
N THR A 261 6.89 7.63 0.87
CA THR A 261 8.02 7.65 -0.07
C THR A 261 8.13 6.35 -0.86
N ALA A 262 8.88 6.42 -1.96
CA ALA A 262 9.52 5.29 -2.61
C ALA A 262 11.00 5.62 -2.77
N PHE A 263 11.87 4.66 -2.44
CA PHE A 263 13.30 4.76 -2.64
C PHE A 263 13.71 4.04 -3.91
N ALA A 264 14.64 4.62 -4.64
CA ALA A 264 15.24 3.97 -5.80
C ALA A 264 16.68 4.48 -6.00
N LYS A 265 17.52 3.62 -6.55
CA LYS A 265 18.85 3.97 -7.09
C LYS A 265 19.09 3.24 -8.40
N ALA A 266 19.94 3.79 -9.25
CA ALA A 266 20.40 3.06 -10.41
C ALA A 266 21.40 1.97 -9.94
N PRO A 267 21.42 0.79 -10.60
CA PRO A 267 22.48 -0.17 -10.33
C PRO A 267 23.84 0.41 -10.77
N GLU A 268 24.90 0.08 -10.05
CA GLU A 268 26.28 0.52 -10.35
C GLU A 268 26.72 0.22 -11.80
N SER A 269 26.15 -0.82 -12.43
CA SER A 269 26.38 -1.20 -13.82
C SER A 269 25.65 -0.32 -14.85
N ALA A 270 24.65 0.47 -14.41
CA ALA A 270 23.87 1.30 -15.34
C ALA A 270 24.60 2.60 -15.67
N ALA A 271 24.53 3.00 -16.93
CA ALA A 271 24.87 4.36 -17.31
C ALA A 271 23.90 5.32 -16.63
N GLY A 272 24.28 5.93 -15.50
CA GLY A 272 23.43 6.81 -14.68
C GLY A 272 23.47 6.50 -13.19
N ASP A 273 24.31 5.56 -12.73
CA ASP A 273 24.73 5.53 -11.34
C ASP A 273 25.52 6.81 -11.06
N ASP A 274 24.96 7.65 -10.22
CA ASP A 274 25.51 8.95 -9.83
C ASP A 274 25.75 9.06 -8.33
N GLY A 275 25.65 7.94 -7.58
CA GLY A 275 25.87 7.85 -6.14
C GLY A 275 24.75 8.48 -5.33
N TYR A 276 23.53 8.56 -5.87
CA TYR A 276 22.36 9.10 -5.18
C TYR A 276 21.29 8.06 -4.92
N VAL A 277 20.66 8.17 -3.75
CA VAL A 277 19.35 7.60 -3.50
C VAL A 277 18.30 8.61 -3.92
N TYR A 278 17.42 8.21 -4.82
CA TYR A 278 16.26 8.99 -5.26
C TYR A 278 15.07 8.70 -4.33
N VAL A 279 14.46 9.76 -3.81
CA VAL A 279 13.33 9.72 -2.88
C VAL A 279 12.12 10.34 -3.54
N TYR A 280 11.17 9.51 -3.97
CA TYR A 280 9.90 9.98 -4.50
C TYR A 280 8.93 10.14 -3.34
N GLY A 281 8.45 11.36 -3.10
CA GLY A 281 7.57 11.69 -2.00
C GLY A 281 6.15 11.99 -2.45
N THR A 282 5.17 11.48 -1.71
CA THR A 282 3.76 11.84 -1.83
C THR A 282 3.20 12.33 -0.50
N PRO A 283 2.18 13.22 -0.51
CA PRO A 283 1.49 13.58 0.73
C PRO A 283 0.71 12.39 1.31
N SER A 284 0.29 12.51 2.56
CA SER A 284 -0.59 11.53 3.20
C SER A 284 -1.88 11.33 2.41
N GLY A 285 -2.33 10.08 2.27
CA GLY A 285 -3.50 9.71 1.47
C GLY A 285 -3.17 9.40 0.00
N ARG A 286 -4.18 8.92 -0.74
CA ARG A 286 -4.04 8.39 -2.11
C ARG A 286 -4.43 9.38 -3.20
N SER A 287 -4.26 10.68 -2.99
CA SER A 287 -4.70 11.70 -3.96
C SER A 287 -3.63 12.71 -4.36
N GLY A 288 -2.42 12.54 -3.85
CA GLY A 288 -1.31 13.44 -4.09
C GLY A 288 -0.57 13.18 -5.40
N GLN A 289 0.30 14.11 -5.75
CA GLN A 289 1.28 14.00 -6.82
C GLN A 289 2.62 13.61 -6.23
N ALA A 290 3.44 12.85 -6.95
CA ALA A 290 4.78 12.53 -6.47
C ALA A 290 5.78 13.64 -6.85
N ARG A 291 6.64 13.99 -5.89
CA ARG A 291 7.79 14.87 -6.04
C ARG A 291 9.06 14.06 -5.87
N LEU A 292 10.19 14.65 -6.26
CA LEU A 292 11.47 13.97 -6.26
C LEU A 292 12.49 14.75 -5.44
N ALA A 293 13.16 14.03 -4.55
CA ALA A 293 14.40 14.42 -3.91
C ALA A 293 15.50 13.42 -4.26
N ARG A 294 16.76 13.81 -4.05
CA ARG A 294 17.91 12.91 -4.06
C ARG A 294 18.82 13.22 -2.87
N ILE A 295 19.44 12.19 -2.34
CA ILE A 295 20.40 12.30 -1.23
C ILE A 295 21.60 11.46 -1.62
N ASN A 296 22.81 12.01 -1.47
CA ASN A 296 24.05 11.24 -1.71
C ASN A 296 24.06 9.99 -0.79
N GLU A 297 24.45 8.84 -1.32
CA GLU A 297 24.46 7.59 -0.56
C GLU A 297 25.26 7.66 0.75
N ALA A 298 26.34 8.47 0.78
CA ALA A 298 27.15 8.65 1.98
C ALA A 298 26.45 9.46 3.08
N GLU A 299 25.43 10.24 2.74
CA GLU A 299 24.66 11.11 3.64
C GLU A 299 23.25 10.56 3.92
N PHE A 300 22.85 9.54 3.16
CA PHE A 300 21.51 8.96 3.28
C PHE A 300 21.29 8.37 4.69
N PRO A 301 20.16 8.62 5.38
CA PRO A 301 18.95 9.31 4.92
C PRO A 301 18.78 10.73 5.51
N ASP A 302 19.82 11.54 5.57
CA ASP A 302 19.76 12.92 6.08
C ASP A 302 19.02 13.84 5.09
N PHE A 303 17.80 14.23 5.44
CA PHE A 303 17.00 15.13 4.62
C PHE A 303 17.50 16.59 4.63
N SER A 304 18.42 16.95 5.53
CA SER A 304 19.03 18.29 5.52
C SER A 304 20.05 18.45 4.40
N SER A 305 20.62 17.35 3.91
CA SER A 305 21.54 17.31 2.75
C SER A 305 20.82 17.06 1.41
N ALA A 306 19.50 16.83 1.45
CA ALA A 306 18.74 16.49 0.27
C ALA A 306 18.65 17.63 -0.74
N GLU A 307 18.66 17.27 -2.01
CA GLU A 307 18.35 18.14 -3.13
C GLU A 307 16.98 17.77 -3.72
N TYR A 308 16.19 18.76 -4.10
CA TYR A 308 14.82 18.62 -4.56
C TYR A 308 14.67 19.09 -6.00
N TRP A 309 13.95 18.37 -6.84
CA TRP A 309 13.70 18.74 -8.22
C TRP A 309 12.65 19.85 -8.31
N ASP A 310 13.06 21.05 -8.82
CA ASP A 310 12.17 22.21 -8.95
C ASP A 310 11.49 22.33 -10.32
N GLY A 311 11.71 21.34 -11.20
CA GLY A 311 11.21 21.31 -12.57
C GLY A 311 12.22 21.77 -13.60
N ASN A 312 13.36 22.36 -13.20
CA ASN A 312 14.43 22.80 -14.07
C ASN A 312 15.81 22.34 -13.60
N GLY A 313 15.95 22.04 -12.30
CA GLY A 313 17.20 21.63 -11.68
C GLY A 313 17.00 21.22 -10.23
N TRP A 314 18.14 20.96 -9.57
CA TRP A 314 18.17 20.54 -8.18
C TRP A 314 18.37 21.75 -7.26
N THR A 315 17.63 21.80 -6.13
CA THR A 315 17.67 22.85 -5.12
C THR A 315 17.63 22.27 -3.71
N SER A 316 18.23 22.92 -2.75
CA SER A 316 18.15 22.56 -1.34
C SER A 316 16.80 22.92 -0.66
N HIS A 317 15.87 23.52 -1.39
CA HIS A 317 14.60 23.99 -0.86
C HIS A 317 13.49 22.96 -1.10
N MET A 318 13.10 22.22 -0.06
CA MET A 318 12.06 21.17 -0.12
C MET A 318 10.71 21.72 -0.61
N ASP A 319 10.32 22.91 -0.22
CA ASP A 319 9.06 23.56 -0.62
C ASP A 319 9.02 23.99 -2.10
N ALA A 320 10.20 24.09 -2.74
CA ALA A 320 10.30 24.36 -4.17
C ALA A 320 10.10 23.11 -5.03
N ALA A 321 10.08 21.91 -4.43
CA ALA A 321 9.92 20.65 -5.16
C ALA A 321 8.67 20.64 -6.05
N LYS A 322 8.83 20.31 -7.33
CA LYS A 322 7.73 20.19 -8.30
C LYS A 322 7.36 18.73 -8.54
N PRO A 323 6.08 18.46 -8.87
CA PRO A 323 5.66 17.12 -9.22
C PRO A 323 6.44 16.59 -10.43
N VAL A 324 6.93 15.34 -10.32
CA VAL A 324 7.50 14.56 -11.41
C VAL A 324 6.49 13.52 -11.93
N LEU A 325 5.58 13.04 -11.07
CA LEU A 325 4.41 12.24 -11.46
C LEU A 325 3.15 13.01 -11.11
N ASP A 326 2.37 13.31 -12.12
CA ASP A 326 1.12 14.05 -12.03
C ASP A 326 -0.10 13.16 -11.73
N GLY A 327 -1.21 13.79 -11.43
CA GLY A 327 -2.48 13.11 -11.15
C GLY A 327 -2.54 12.52 -9.74
N ARG A 328 -3.30 11.44 -9.61
CA ARG A 328 -3.43 10.69 -8.35
C ARG A 328 -2.35 9.62 -8.30
N VAL A 329 -1.39 9.79 -7.43
CA VAL A 329 -0.34 8.82 -7.10
C VAL A 329 -0.55 8.35 -5.67
N SER A 330 -0.77 7.07 -5.49
CA SER A 330 -0.92 6.44 -4.16
C SER A 330 0.42 5.88 -3.67
N GLU A 331 0.38 4.76 -2.97
CA GLU A 331 1.57 3.99 -2.64
C GLU A 331 2.36 3.72 -3.92
N LEU A 332 3.63 4.07 -3.92
CA LEU A 332 4.48 4.13 -5.11
C LEU A 332 5.66 3.18 -4.97
N SER A 333 5.96 2.47 -6.04
CA SER A 333 7.20 1.71 -6.21
C SER A 333 7.94 2.22 -7.43
N VAL A 334 9.22 2.53 -7.28
CA VAL A 334 10.08 2.99 -8.38
C VAL A 334 11.35 2.14 -8.40
N GLN A 335 11.75 1.71 -9.59
CA GLN A 335 13.04 1.04 -9.80
C GLN A 335 13.55 1.25 -11.20
N TYR A 336 14.87 1.12 -11.39
CA TYR A 336 15.48 1.01 -12.70
C TYR A 336 15.32 -0.43 -13.22
N ASN A 337 14.82 -0.58 -14.42
CA ASN A 337 14.66 -1.89 -15.08
C ASN A 337 15.77 -2.06 -16.13
N GLU A 338 16.73 -2.96 -15.86
CA GLU A 338 17.88 -3.19 -16.71
C GLU A 338 17.49 -3.76 -18.09
N HIS A 339 16.44 -4.59 -18.16
CA HIS A 339 15.96 -5.17 -19.43
C HIS A 339 15.48 -4.08 -20.40
N LEU A 340 14.76 -3.08 -19.90
CA LEU A 340 14.29 -1.95 -20.71
C LEU A 340 15.29 -0.81 -20.79
N GLY A 341 16.29 -0.76 -19.89
CA GLY A 341 17.15 0.40 -19.72
C GLY A 341 16.38 1.66 -19.32
N LYS A 342 15.35 1.53 -18.48
CA LYS A 342 14.40 2.59 -18.10
C LYS A 342 14.08 2.57 -16.62
N TRP A 343 13.77 3.73 -16.10
CA TRP A 343 13.09 3.87 -14.83
C TRP A 343 11.62 3.47 -14.98
N LEU A 344 11.11 2.70 -14.04
CA LEU A 344 9.70 2.30 -13.95
C LEU A 344 9.08 2.85 -12.68
N ALA A 345 7.82 3.31 -12.78
CA ALA A 345 7.01 3.75 -11.64
C ALA A 345 5.67 3.00 -11.67
N LEU A 346 5.42 2.20 -10.64
CA LEU A 346 4.20 1.43 -10.41
C LEU A 346 3.41 2.03 -9.25
N TYR A 347 2.13 2.33 -9.45
CA TYR A 347 1.27 2.87 -8.41
C TYR A 347 -0.22 2.69 -8.72
N GLU A 348 -1.05 2.84 -7.70
CA GLU A 348 -2.50 2.87 -7.88
C GLU A 348 -2.95 4.28 -8.27
N SER A 349 -3.74 4.38 -9.32
CA SER A 349 -4.37 5.58 -9.85
C SER A 349 -5.89 5.50 -9.80
N THR A 350 -6.59 6.48 -10.37
CA THR A 350 -8.04 6.39 -10.58
C THR A 350 -8.46 5.26 -11.50
N GLN A 351 -7.57 4.80 -12.38
CA GLN A 351 -7.83 3.75 -13.36
C GLN A 351 -7.61 2.33 -12.79
N GLY A 352 -6.86 2.20 -11.71
CA GLY A 352 -6.36 0.97 -11.11
C GLY A 352 -4.84 1.01 -10.99
N MET A 353 -4.18 -0.15 -11.07
CA MET A 353 -2.72 -0.24 -11.08
C MET A 353 -2.17 0.17 -12.44
N VAL A 354 -1.24 1.12 -12.43
CA VAL A 354 -0.63 1.68 -13.63
C VAL A 354 0.89 1.64 -13.57
N LEU A 355 1.51 1.54 -14.74
CA LEU A 355 2.95 1.60 -14.92
C LEU A 355 3.32 2.76 -15.83
N ARG A 356 4.37 3.49 -15.49
CA ARG A 356 5.02 4.51 -16.34
C ARG A 356 6.50 4.18 -16.49
N GLN A 357 7.12 4.69 -17.56
CA GLN A 357 8.57 4.60 -17.76
C GLN A 357 9.16 5.97 -18.06
N ALA A 358 10.46 6.14 -17.77
CA ALA A 358 11.25 7.33 -18.08
C ALA A 358 12.71 6.98 -18.38
N ASP A 359 13.41 7.88 -19.05
CA ASP A 359 14.86 7.76 -19.31
C ASP A 359 15.69 8.18 -18.09
N SER A 360 15.16 9.08 -17.27
CA SER A 360 15.82 9.60 -16.08
C SER A 360 14.84 9.65 -14.89
N PRO A 361 15.33 9.71 -13.64
CA PRO A 361 14.50 9.67 -12.46
C PRO A 361 13.51 10.84 -12.34
N GLU A 362 13.89 12.02 -12.83
CA GLU A 362 13.00 13.18 -12.86
C GLU A 362 12.00 13.15 -14.03
N GLY A 363 12.18 12.24 -14.99
CA GLY A 363 11.34 12.11 -16.16
C GLY A 363 11.93 12.79 -17.41
N PRO A 364 11.11 13.16 -18.42
CA PRO A 364 9.64 13.09 -18.41
C PRO A 364 9.11 11.65 -18.40
N TRP A 365 8.12 11.40 -17.54
CA TRP A 365 7.48 10.11 -17.46
C TRP A 365 6.44 9.91 -18.56
N SER A 366 6.40 8.72 -19.12
CA SER A 366 5.42 8.33 -20.15
C SER A 366 3.97 8.47 -19.64
N SER A 367 2.99 8.41 -20.55
CA SER A 367 1.60 8.24 -20.16
C SER A 367 1.41 6.93 -19.39
N ALA A 368 0.51 6.94 -18.38
CA ALA A 368 0.21 5.78 -17.56
C ALA A 368 -0.38 4.63 -18.40
N LYS A 369 0.16 3.44 -18.24
CA LYS A 369 -0.33 2.19 -18.84
C LYS A 369 -1.03 1.38 -17.76
N THR A 370 -2.30 1.08 -17.94
CA THR A 370 -3.08 0.28 -16.98
C THR A 370 -2.67 -1.18 -17.05
N LEU A 371 -2.18 -1.72 -15.95
CA LEU A 371 -1.86 -3.14 -15.79
C LEU A 371 -3.08 -3.93 -15.31
N ILE A 372 -3.76 -3.43 -14.29
CA ILE A 372 -5.01 -3.99 -13.75
C ILE A 372 -6.00 -2.85 -13.56
N SER A 373 -7.14 -2.93 -14.21
CA SER A 373 -8.18 -1.91 -14.07
C SER A 373 -9.02 -2.13 -12.80
N ARG A 374 -9.64 -1.06 -12.30
CA ARG A 374 -10.63 -1.16 -11.22
C ARG A 374 -11.87 -1.98 -11.60
N ALA A 375 -12.14 -2.18 -12.89
CA ALA A 375 -13.20 -3.09 -13.32
C ALA A 375 -12.82 -4.56 -13.11
N GLN A 376 -11.52 -4.90 -13.17
CA GLN A 376 -11.02 -6.25 -12.90
C GLN A 376 -10.86 -6.49 -11.39
N VAL A 377 -10.25 -5.55 -10.68
CA VAL A 377 -10.04 -5.62 -9.22
C VAL A 377 -10.36 -4.25 -8.60
N PRO A 378 -11.62 -4.02 -8.17
CA PRO A 378 -12.12 -2.71 -7.74
C PRO A 378 -11.39 -2.08 -6.55
N ASP A 379 -10.84 -2.90 -5.68
CA ASP A 379 -10.23 -2.53 -4.41
C ASP A 379 -8.71 -2.79 -4.33
N ILE A 380 -8.07 -2.91 -5.51
CA ILE A 380 -6.62 -3.09 -5.61
C ILE A 380 -5.86 -1.83 -5.14
N TYR A 381 -4.79 -2.02 -4.40
CA TYR A 381 -3.88 -0.97 -3.94
C TYR A 381 -2.50 -1.52 -3.55
N GLY A 382 -1.56 -0.64 -3.20
CA GLY A 382 -0.25 -1.01 -2.65
C GLY A 382 0.55 -1.89 -3.61
N GLY A 383 0.88 -1.35 -4.81
CA GLY A 383 1.65 -2.07 -5.82
C GLY A 383 3.15 -1.89 -5.64
N TYR A 384 3.90 -3.01 -5.54
CA TYR A 384 5.36 -2.98 -5.37
C TYR A 384 6.04 -3.98 -6.29
N MET A 385 7.07 -3.50 -6.99
CA MET A 385 7.87 -4.30 -7.91
C MET A 385 8.87 -5.16 -7.14
N TYR A 386 9.07 -6.39 -7.60
CA TYR A 386 10.13 -7.26 -7.08
C TYR A 386 11.50 -6.75 -7.56
N PRO A 387 12.56 -6.77 -6.73
CA PRO A 387 13.84 -6.20 -7.14
C PRO A 387 14.54 -6.99 -8.25
N HIS A 388 14.37 -8.30 -8.30
CA HIS A 388 14.97 -9.15 -9.32
C HIS A 388 14.01 -9.35 -10.50
N GLN A 389 14.40 -8.79 -11.67
CA GLN A 389 13.64 -8.86 -12.92
C GLN A 389 14.52 -9.62 -13.94
N THR A 390 14.30 -10.92 -14.07
CA THR A 390 15.21 -11.82 -14.78
C THR A 390 14.92 -11.98 -16.28
N ASP A 391 13.74 -11.53 -16.72
CA ASP A 391 13.27 -11.69 -18.11
C ASP A 391 12.50 -10.44 -18.59
N GLY A 392 11.86 -10.52 -19.74
CA GLY A 392 11.03 -9.44 -20.30
C GLY A 392 9.70 -9.20 -19.56
N ASN A 393 9.52 -9.77 -18.38
CA ASN A 393 8.35 -9.59 -17.55
C ASN A 393 8.64 -8.70 -16.33
N LEU A 394 7.62 -8.06 -15.82
CA LEU A 394 7.60 -7.38 -14.53
C LEU A 394 6.91 -8.26 -13.51
N TYR A 395 7.62 -8.64 -12.46
CA TYR A 395 7.06 -9.33 -11.29
C TYR A 395 6.82 -8.31 -10.18
N TRP A 396 5.62 -8.34 -9.62
CA TRP A 396 5.20 -7.35 -8.64
C TRP A 396 4.07 -7.90 -7.78
N VAL A 397 3.79 -7.22 -6.68
CA VAL A 397 2.70 -7.57 -5.77
C VAL A 397 1.74 -6.41 -5.63
N ALA A 398 0.49 -6.71 -5.32
CA ALA A 398 -0.47 -5.72 -4.85
C ALA A 398 -1.50 -6.39 -3.93
N THR A 399 -2.11 -5.57 -3.09
CA THR A 399 -3.12 -5.99 -2.14
C THR A 399 -4.52 -5.75 -2.70
N SER A 400 -5.44 -6.65 -2.41
CA SER A 400 -6.87 -6.42 -2.50
C SER A 400 -7.41 -6.16 -1.10
N TRP A 401 -8.13 -5.07 -0.91
CA TRP A 401 -8.73 -4.74 0.38
C TRP A 401 -9.65 -5.84 0.90
N HIS A 402 -10.36 -6.51 -0.01
CA HIS A 402 -11.29 -7.57 0.36
C HIS A 402 -10.60 -8.82 0.90
N SER A 403 -9.49 -9.25 0.29
CA SER A 403 -8.72 -10.39 0.76
C SER A 403 -7.80 -10.02 1.91
N TYR A 404 -7.42 -8.76 2.00
CA TYR A 404 -6.40 -8.24 2.89
C TYR A 404 -5.14 -9.11 2.89
N ASN A 405 -4.70 -9.47 1.68
CA ASN A 405 -3.49 -10.23 1.41
C ASN A 405 -2.84 -9.76 0.11
N ALA A 406 -1.52 -9.85 0.05
CA ALA A 406 -0.76 -9.56 -1.15
C ALA A 406 -0.86 -10.71 -2.15
N VAL A 407 -0.99 -10.36 -3.41
CA VAL A 407 -1.05 -11.27 -4.56
C VAL A 407 0.14 -11.00 -5.46
N VAL A 408 0.79 -12.04 -5.94
CA VAL A 408 1.88 -11.95 -6.94
C VAL A 408 1.28 -11.84 -8.33
N TYR A 409 1.78 -10.87 -9.07
CA TYR A 409 1.41 -10.62 -10.47
C TYR A 409 2.64 -10.69 -11.38
N LYS A 410 2.40 -11.11 -12.61
CA LYS A 410 3.36 -11.08 -13.71
C LYS A 410 2.78 -10.26 -14.86
N THR A 411 3.54 -9.33 -15.37
CA THR A 411 3.15 -8.47 -16.51
C THR A 411 4.16 -8.62 -17.64
N ASP A 412 3.68 -8.92 -18.83
CA ASP A 412 4.48 -8.97 -20.06
C ASP A 412 4.75 -7.53 -20.52
N LEU A 413 6.01 -7.06 -20.33
CA LEU A 413 6.40 -5.68 -20.64
C LEU A 413 6.31 -5.35 -22.13
N ALA A 414 6.53 -6.33 -23.03
CA ALA A 414 6.40 -6.13 -24.47
C ALA A 414 4.94 -5.89 -24.93
N LYS A 415 3.96 -6.20 -24.06
CA LYS A 415 2.55 -5.87 -24.31
C LYS A 415 2.11 -4.54 -23.68
N VAL A 416 2.98 -3.94 -22.88
CA VAL A 416 2.72 -2.67 -22.20
C VAL A 416 3.33 -1.49 -22.95
N PHE A 417 4.57 -1.65 -23.44
CA PHE A 417 5.38 -0.60 -24.08
C PHE A 417 5.71 -0.89 -25.54
#